data_d0c6d76c389e7c8b9125133aa6fabdc9
#
_entry.id   d0c6d76c389e7c8b9125133aa6fabdc9
#
_cell.length_a   1.000
_cell.length_b   1.000
_cell.length_c   1.000
_cell.angle_alpha   90.00
_cell.angle_beta   90.00
_cell.angle_gamma   90.00
#
_symmetry.space_group_name_H-M   'P 1'
#
loop_
_entity.id
_entity.type
_entity.pdbx_description
1 polymer ?
#
loop_
_entity_poly.entity_id
_entity_poly.type
_entity_poly.pdbx_seq_one_letter_code
_entity_poly.pdbx_strand_id
1 'polypeptide(L)'
;MYTQAFNGKVTGLLTYGEANNPAYTLAEEQKNWIYHGELTFGDLRMIMSDHVDIHFETCYTNFLTVMMDTKEQVTTAWERMKEGSTVIYPLQSTFYSSARVVFVDRFGIRWGIMTETAE
;
A
#
# COMPACT_ATOMS: atom_id res chain seq x y z
N MET A 1 5.59 3.44 5.69
CA MET A 1 5.93 2.79 4.40
C MET A 1 5.30 3.51 3.22
N TYR A 2 3.98 3.55 3.09
CA TYR A 2 3.31 4.12 1.91
C TYR A 2 3.58 5.60 1.70
N THR A 3 3.57 6.41 2.75
CA THR A 3 3.86 7.84 2.64
C THR A 3 5.27 8.09 2.11
N GLN A 4 6.23 7.28 2.50
CA GLN A 4 7.61 7.37 2.00
C GLN A 4 7.74 6.85 0.56
N ALA A 5 7.04 5.76 0.23
CA ALA A 5 7.09 5.16 -1.10
C ALA A 5 6.48 6.09 -2.16
N PHE A 6 5.36 6.73 -1.85
CA PHE A 6 4.55 7.49 -2.80
C PHE A 6 4.58 9.01 -2.57
N ASN A 7 5.47 9.48 -1.70
CA ASN A 7 5.57 10.90 -1.33
C ASN A 7 4.22 11.47 -0.89
N GLY A 8 3.52 10.74 -0.04
CA GLY A 8 2.19 11.06 0.43
C GLY A 8 2.16 11.61 1.84
N LYS A 9 0.96 11.95 2.29
CA LYS A 9 0.68 12.45 3.64
C LYS A 9 -0.46 11.69 4.27
N VAL A 10 -0.39 11.48 5.59
CA VAL A 10 -1.54 11.03 6.37
C VAL A 10 -2.45 12.24 6.59
N THR A 11 -3.66 12.20 6.03
CA THR A 11 -4.63 13.30 6.12
C THR A 11 -5.81 12.98 7.04
N GLY A 12 -5.92 11.74 7.50
CA GLY A 12 -6.89 11.33 8.50
C GLY A 12 -6.45 10.03 9.17
N LEU A 13 -6.64 9.95 10.47
CA LEU A 13 -6.30 8.77 11.24
C LEU A 13 -7.21 8.63 12.45
N LEU A 14 -7.91 7.49 12.55
CA LEU A 14 -8.76 7.14 13.66
C LEU A 14 -8.49 5.69 14.04
N THR A 15 -8.17 5.46 15.32
CA THR A 15 -7.98 4.10 15.83
C THR A 15 -9.30 3.48 16.26
N TYR A 16 -9.32 2.15 16.42
CA TYR A 16 -10.49 1.44 16.96
C TYR A 16 -10.83 1.90 18.38
N GLY A 17 -9.83 2.16 19.21
CA GLY A 17 -10.04 2.66 20.57
C GLY A 17 -10.68 4.05 20.59
N GLU A 18 -10.22 4.95 19.73
CA GLU A 18 -10.79 6.30 19.60
C GLU A 18 -12.20 6.29 19.01
N ALA A 19 -12.48 5.41 18.05
CA ALA A 19 -13.81 5.26 17.44
C ALA A 19 -14.84 4.77 18.46
N ASN A 20 -14.42 3.94 19.41
CA ASN A 20 -15.25 3.40 20.50
C ASN A 20 -16.60 2.85 20.00
N ASN A 21 -16.57 2.09 18.90
CA ASN A 21 -17.78 1.50 18.31
C ASN A 21 -18.20 0.27 19.10
N PRO A 22 -19.42 0.24 19.69
CA PRO A 22 -19.87 -0.88 20.50
C PRO A 22 -20.11 -2.16 19.72
N ALA A 23 -20.10 -2.12 18.38
CA ALA A 23 -20.21 -3.32 17.53
C ALA A 23 -18.98 -4.22 17.62
N TYR A 24 -17.84 -3.70 18.12
CA TYR A 24 -16.58 -4.44 18.20
C TYR A 24 -16.18 -4.71 19.64
N THR A 25 -15.79 -5.97 19.92
CA THR A 25 -15.09 -6.35 21.15
C THR A 25 -13.60 -6.41 20.85
N LEU A 26 -12.83 -5.51 21.43
CA LEU A 26 -11.42 -5.33 21.11
C LEU A 26 -10.51 -6.01 22.15
N ALA A 27 -9.49 -6.74 21.67
CA ALA A 27 -8.33 -7.06 22.48
C ALA A 27 -7.54 -5.77 22.75
N GLU A 28 -6.69 -5.75 23.79
CA GLU A 28 -5.98 -4.54 24.19
C GLU A 28 -5.08 -3.99 23.07
N GLU A 29 -4.38 -4.88 22.35
CA GLU A 29 -3.52 -4.50 21.23
C GLU A 29 -4.31 -3.95 20.04
N GLN A 30 -5.57 -4.35 19.85
CA GLN A 30 -6.42 -3.92 18.74
C GLN A 30 -6.92 -2.48 18.89
N LYS A 31 -6.86 -1.92 20.08
CA LYS A 31 -7.29 -0.53 20.31
C LYS A 31 -6.46 0.49 19.54
N ASN A 32 -5.21 0.16 19.23
CA ASN A 32 -4.32 1.00 18.45
C ASN A 32 -4.36 0.71 16.95
N TRP A 33 -5.11 -0.30 16.52
CA TRP A 33 -5.30 -0.61 15.11
C TRP A 33 -6.12 0.47 14.43
N ILE A 34 -5.92 0.62 13.12
CA ILE A 34 -6.54 1.70 12.35
C ILE A 34 -7.95 1.34 11.94
N TYR A 35 -8.92 2.05 12.52
CA TYR A 35 -10.33 1.98 12.13
C TYR A 35 -10.56 2.68 10.80
N HIS A 36 -9.97 3.86 10.61
CA HIS A 36 -10.02 4.62 9.38
C HIS A 36 -8.71 5.38 9.20
N GLY A 37 -8.00 5.10 8.13
CA GLY A 37 -6.79 5.81 7.73
C GLY A 37 -6.98 6.43 6.36
N GLU A 38 -6.50 7.65 6.18
CA GLU A 38 -6.56 8.36 4.92
C GLU A 38 -5.18 8.89 4.55
N LEU A 39 -4.74 8.55 3.34
CA LEU A 39 -3.48 9.00 2.76
C LEU A 39 -3.75 9.80 1.49
N THR A 40 -3.01 10.88 1.30
CA THR A 40 -3.12 11.72 0.11
C THR A 40 -1.80 11.71 -0.65
N PHE A 41 -1.85 11.46 -1.95
CA PHE A 41 -0.70 11.45 -2.87
C PHE A 41 -1.06 12.35 -4.06
N GLY A 42 -0.54 13.59 -4.11
CA GLY A 42 -0.98 14.55 -5.11
C GLY A 42 -2.51 14.73 -5.04
N ASP A 43 -3.20 14.45 -6.12
CA ASP A 43 -4.67 14.54 -6.20
C ASP A 43 -5.39 13.23 -5.82
N LEU A 44 -4.64 12.17 -5.55
CA LEU A 44 -5.21 10.88 -5.17
C LEU A 44 -5.38 10.79 -3.66
N ARG A 45 -6.53 10.29 -3.23
CA ARG A 45 -6.83 9.95 -1.85
C ARG A 45 -7.05 8.45 -1.73
N MET A 46 -6.37 7.81 -0.78
CA MET A 46 -6.50 6.39 -0.51
C MET A 46 -6.96 6.17 0.92
N ILE A 47 -8.00 5.37 1.09
CA ILE A 47 -8.53 4.98 2.40
C ILE A 47 -8.07 3.57 2.70
N MET A 48 -7.57 3.36 3.91
CA MET A 48 -7.09 2.07 4.41
C MET A 48 -7.62 1.84 5.82
N SER A 49 -7.82 0.58 6.17
CA SER A 49 -8.19 0.19 7.54
C SER A 49 -7.65 -1.19 7.88
N ASP A 50 -7.46 -1.41 9.18
CA ASP A 50 -7.31 -2.75 9.72
C ASP A 50 -8.70 -3.34 10.02
N HIS A 51 -8.81 -4.65 10.11
CA HIS A 51 -10.04 -5.32 10.52
C HIS A 51 -9.76 -6.23 11.71
N VAL A 52 -10.62 -6.15 12.71
CA VAL A 52 -10.49 -6.90 13.96
C VAL A 52 -11.29 -8.20 13.95
N ASP A 53 -12.26 -8.33 13.06
CA ASP A 53 -13.25 -9.42 13.03
C ASP A 53 -13.18 -10.25 11.73
N ILE A 54 -12.27 -9.95 10.83
CA ILE A 54 -12.13 -10.64 9.54
C ILE A 54 -10.70 -11.13 9.38
N HIS A 55 -10.55 -12.39 8.98
CA HIS A 55 -9.26 -12.93 8.54
C HIS A 55 -9.11 -12.71 7.04
N PHE A 56 -8.00 -12.06 6.64
CA PHE A 56 -7.71 -11.79 5.24
C PHE A 56 -6.68 -12.76 4.68
N GLU A 57 -6.92 -13.16 3.44
CA GLU A 57 -5.94 -13.88 2.62
C GLU A 57 -5.55 -13.03 1.42
N THR A 58 -4.28 -13.11 1.03
CA THR A 58 -3.80 -12.43 -0.17
C THR A 58 -4.46 -13.03 -1.41
N CYS A 59 -5.05 -12.17 -2.23
CA CYS A 59 -5.72 -12.56 -3.47
C CYS A 59 -4.89 -12.13 -4.67
N TYR A 60 -4.76 -13.00 -5.68
CA TYR A 60 -4.01 -12.72 -6.91
C TYR A 60 -4.90 -12.32 -8.09
N THR A 61 -6.22 -12.18 -7.88
CA THR A 61 -7.15 -11.78 -8.94
C THR A 61 -7.17 -10.29 -9.21
N ASN A 62 -6.67 -9.49 -8.28
CA ASN A 62 -6.57 -8.03 -8.44
C ASN A 62 -5.30 -7.50 -7.80
N PHE A 63 -4.86 -6.33 -8.21
CA PHE A 63 -3.74 -5.60 -7.64
C PHE A 63 -3.87 -4.11 -7.92
N LEU A 64 -3.22 -3.29 -7.10
CA LEU A 64 -3.19 -1.85 -7.28
C LEU A 64 -2.01 -1.50 -8.18
N THR A 65 -2.26 -0.78 -9.26
CA THR A 65 -1.19 -0.28 -10.12
C THR A 65 -1.00 1.21 -9.85
N VAL A 66 0.25 1.57 -9.58
CA VAL A 66 0.65 2.97 -9.41
C VAL A 66 1.58 3.34 -10.55
N MET A 67 1.18 4.37 -11.30
CA MET A 67 1.99 4.94 -12.36
C MET A 67 2.88 6.04 -11.79
N MET A 68 4.15 5.98 -12.13
CA MET A 68 5.17 6.95 -11.72
C MET A 68 5.75 7.62 -12.95
N ASP A 69 6.17 8.88 -12.81
CA ASP A 69 6.72 9.65 -13.92
C ASP A 69 8.11 9.18 -14.33
N THR A 70 8.89 8.71 -13.38
CA THR A 70 10.30 8.35 -13.64
C THR A 70 10.67 6.98 -13.06
N LYS A 71 11.67 6.36 -13.68
CA LYS A 71 12.29 5.11 -13.22
C LYS A 71 12.83 5.23 -11.79
N GLU A 72 13.40 6.39 -11.46
CA GLU A 72 13.94 6.67 -10.14
C GLU A 72 12.84 6.64 -9.07
N GLN A 73 11.66 7.18 -9.38
CA GLN A 73 10.51 7.12 -8.47
C GLN A 73 10.04 5.68 -8.24
N VAL A 74 9.97 4.86 -9.29
CA VAL A 74 9.64 3.43 -9.18
C VAL A 74 10.65 2.72 -8.29
N THR A 75 11.94 2.95 -8.53
CA THR A 75 13.02 2.34 -7.75
C THR A 75 12.93 2.75 -6.28
N THR A 76 12.72 4.04 -6.02
CA THR A 76 12.59 4.55 -4.65
C THR A 76 11.39 3.94 -3.94
N ALA A 77 10.23 3.88 -4.59
CA ALA A 77 9.04 3.26 -4.03
C ALA A 77 9.28 1.78 -3.69
N TRP A 78 9.90 1.04 -4.61
CA TRP A 78 10.27 -0.36 -4.38
C TRP A 78 11.22 -0.52 -3.19
N GLU A 79 12.27 0.29 -3.12
CA GLU A 79 13.22 0.24 -2.00
C GLU A 79 12.55 0.47 -0.64
N ARG A 80 11.52 1.31 -0.58
CA ARG A 80 10.74 1.58 0.64
C ARG A 80 9.76 0.47 1.01
N MET A 81 9.34 -0.36 0.04
CA MET A 81 8.29 -1.36 0.22
C MET A 81 8.79 -2.81 0.20
N LYS A 82 10.03 -3.06 -0.21
CA LYS A 82 10.52 -4.42 -0.46
C LYS A 82 10.68 -5.27 0.80
N GLU A 83 10.95 -4.68 1.96
CA GLU A 83 11.14 -5.42 3.20
C GLU A 83 9.88 -6.17 3.59
N GLY A 84 10.00 -7.49 3.78
CA GLY A 84 8.88 -8.37 4.10
C GLY A 84 7.94 -8.65 2.93
N SER A 85 8.29 -8.20 1.72
CA SER A 85 7.48 -8.43 0.52
C SER A 85 7.77 -9.78 -0.13
N THR A 86 6.83 -10.23 -0.98
CA THR A 86 6.99 -11.36 -1.88
C THR A 86 6.97 -10.85 -3.32
N VAL A 87 8.08 -10.99 -4.03
CA VAL A 87 8.21 -10.52 -5.42
C VAL A 87 7.51 -11.48 -6.36
N ILE A 88 6.64 -10.94 -7.23
CA ILE A 88 5.96 -11.68 -8.30
C ILE A 88 6.73 -11.48 -9.61
N TYR A 89 6.99 -10.22 -9.99
CA TYR A 89 7.86 -9.86 -11.10
C TYR A 89 8.92 -8.88 -10.59
N PRO A 90 10.21 -9.19 -10.74
CA PRO A 90 11.27 -8.34 -10.22
C PRO A 90 11.32 -6.98 -10.93
N LEU A 91 11.95 -6.01 -10.27
CA LEU A 91 12.17 -4.69 -10.86
C LEU A 91 13.03 -4.82 -12.13
N GLN A 92 12.42 -4.49 -13.26
CA GLN A 92 13.07 -4.54 -14.58
C GLN A 92 12.32 -3.67 -15.58
N SER A 93 12.96 -3.37 -16.70
CA SER A 93 12.29 -2.74 -17.83
C SER A 93 11.48 -3.78 -18.61
N THR A 94 10.43 -3.30 -19.25
CA THR A 94 9.60 -4.06 -20.19
C THR A 94 9.50 -3.27 -21.51
N PHE A 95 8.86 -3.83 -22.53
CA PHE A 95 8.70 -3.11 -23.79
C PHE A 95 7.77 -1.87 -23.67
N TYR A 96 7.00 -1.76 -22.58
CA TYR A 96 6.03 -0.68 -22.36
C TYR A 96 6.34 0.19 -21.11
N SER A 97 7.34 -0.18 -20.32
CA SER A 97 7.70 0.55 -19.11
C SER A 97 9.21 0.52 -18.89
N SER A 98 9.79 1.65 -18.58
CA SER A 98 11.24 1.76 -18.26
C SER A 98 11.61 1.11 -16.93
N ALA A 99 10.65 0.96 -16.03
CA ALA A 99 10.82 0.24 -14.78
C ALA A 99 9.47 -0.26 -14.29
N ARG A 100 9.39 -1.54 -13.97
CA ARG A 100 8.18 -2.19 -13.45
C ARG A 100 8.55 -3.20 -12.40
N VAL A 101 7.80 -3.24 -11.31
CA VAL A 101 7.89 -4.26 -10.27
C VAL A 101 6.48 -4.68 -9.85
N VAL A 102 6.26 -5.96 -9.62
CA VAL A 102 4.99 -6.49 -9.08
C VAL A 102 5.32 -7.36 -7.86
N PHE A 103 4.64 -7.09 -6.77
CA PHE A 103 4.92 -7.76 -5.50
C PHE A 103 3.72 -7.71 -4.56
N VAL A 104 3.76 -8.55 -3.54
CA VAL A 104 2.86 -8.49 -2.39
C VAL A 104 3.64 -7.86 -1.24
N ASP A 105 3.13 -6.77 -0.67
CA ASP A 105 3.81 -6.09 0.42
C ASP A 105 3.71 -6.87 1.76
N ARG A 106 4.39 -6.39 2.79
CA ARG A 106 4.40 -7.02 4.12
C ARG A 106 3.02 -7.13 4.76
N PHE A 107 2.04 -6.37 4.29
CA PHE A 107 0.67 -6.37 4.79
C PHE A 107 -0.27 -7.23 3.94
N GLY A 108 0.24 -7.89 2.90
CA GLY A 108 -0.55 -8.75 2.02
C GLY A 108 -1.23 -8.02 0.87
N ILE A 109 -0.92 -6.75 0.64
CA ILE A 109 -1.47 -5.97 -0.48
C ILE A 109 -0.60 -6.16 -1.71
N ARG A 110 -1.23 -6.45 -2.83
CA ARG A 110 -0.55 -6.67 -4.11
C ARG A 110 -0.44 -5.37 -4.90
N TRP A 111 0.78 -5.04 -5.31
CA TRP A 111 1.13 -3.82 -6.02
C TRP A 111 1.79 -4.10 -7.36
N GLY A 112 1.44 -3.28 -8.37
CA GLY A 112 2.26 -3.06 -9.54
C GLY A 112 2.69 -1.60 -9.54
N ILE A 113 3.99 -1.34 -9.55
CA ILE A 113 4.54 0.04 -9.63
C ILE A 113 5.34 0.12 -10.91
N MET A 114 5.07 1.12 -11.73
CA MET A 114 5.67 1.20 -13.05
C MET A 114 5.67 2.62 -13.60
N THR A 115 6.51 2.86 -14.61
CA THR A 115 6.40 4.04 -15.47
C THR A 115 5.40 3.78 -16.60
N GLU A 116 4.80 4.86 -17.10
CA GLU A 116 3.82 4.77 -18.20
C GLU A 116 4.45 4.44 -19.54
N THR A 117 5.73 4.75 -19.73
CA THR A 117 6.44 4.59 -21.00
C THR A 117 7.74 3.79 -20.84
N ALA A 118 8.23 3.25 -21.96
CA ALA A 118 9.50 2.53 -22.01
C ALA A 118 10.74 3.45 -21.94
N GLU A 119 10.53 4.74 -21.96
CA GLU A 119 11.62 5.74 -21.92
C GLU A 119 11.73 6.43 -20.55
#